data_971a154c79c5cd556bf42f2068e337ce
#
_entry.id   971a154c79c5cd556bf42f2068e337ce
#
_cell.length_a   1.000
_cell.length_b   1.000
_cell.length_c   1.000
_cell.angle_alpha   90.00
_cell.angle_beta   90.00
_cell.angle_gamma   90.00
#
_symmetry.space_group_name_H-M   'P 1'
#
loop_
_entity.id
_entity.type
_entity.pdbx_description
1 polymer ?
#
loop_
_entity_poly.entity_id
_entity_poly.type
_entity_poly.pdbx_seq_one_letter_code
_entity_poly.pdbx_strand_id
1 'polypeptide(L)'
;MTRPADLCPAPAAAPRAPGAATPALSAGMTLFFAATVGVIVVDLFAAQPLTGPISAELRLPPGLAGLVAMLPQLGYAAGLVLLVPLVDLLENRRVIVTTLAVCAAMLALPALTRSGTVFLLATFAAGAASSVIQMLVPMAASMAPDAQRGRAVGNVMSGLMLGILLSRPLASLIAGSFGWRAFYGIAAAADAAIAAVLALRLPARRPHAT
;
A
#
# COMPACT_ATOMS: atom_id res chain seq x y z
N MET A 1 1.69 -66.00 -30.24
CA MET A 1 2.24 -64.97 -31.13
C MET A 1 1.34 -63.76 -31.01
N THR A 2 1.60 -62.89 -30.07
CA THR A 2 0.88 -61.64 -29.82
C THR A 2 1.72 -60.48 -30.37
N ARG A 3 1.17 -59.73 -31.31
CA ARG A 3 1.80 -58.53 -31.89
C ARG A 3 1.97 -57.43 -30.82
N PRO A 4 3.10 -56.74 -30.76
CA PRO A 4 3.21 -55.55 -29.92
C PRO A 4 2.40 -54.38 -30.53
N ALA A 5 1.57 -53.77 -29.70
CA ALA A 5 0.77 -52.62 -30.08
C ALA A 5 1.68 -51.42 -30.43
N ASP A 6 1.40 -50.84 -31.59
CA ASP A 6 2.04 -49.63 -32.11
C ASP A 6 1.85 -48.46 -31.10
N LEU A 7 2.92 -48.11 -30.42
CA LEU A 7 3.01 -46.86 -29.65
C LEU A 7 3.01 -45.69 -30.61
N CYS A 8 1.82 -45.11 -30.82
CA CYS A 8 1.67 -43.86 -31.54
C CYS A 8 2.45 -42.75 -30.79
N PRO A 9 3.46 -42.13 -31.38
CA PRO A 9 4.16 -41.01 -30.72
C PRO A 9 3.19 -39.88 -30.47
N ALA A 10 3.14 -39.40 -29.22
CA ALA A 10 2.34 -38.24 -28.84
C ALA A 10 2.71 -37.04 -29.74
N PRO A 11 1.71 -36.27 -30.23
CA PRO A 11 1.99 -35.12 -31.09
C PRO A 11 2.91 -34.15 -30.34
N ALA A 12 4.04 -33.83 -30.99
CA ALA A 12 4.99 -32.84 -30.48
C ALA A 12 4.25 -31.52 -30.21
N ALA A 13 4.31 -31.05 -28.98
CA ALA A 13 3.71 -29.78 -28.59
C ALA A 13 4.21 -28.69 -29.53
N ALA A 14 3.32 -28.09 -30.29
CA ALA A 14 3.63 -26.96 -31.16
C ALA A 14 4.38 -25.89 -30.38
N PRO A 15 5.44 -25.28 -30.97
CA PRO A 15 6.15 -24.20 -30.30
C PRO A 15 5.14 -23.09 -30.00
N ARG A 16 5.00 -22.76 -28.69
CA ARG A 16 4.18 -21.62 -28.28
C ARG A 16 4.73 -20.39 -29.01
N ALA A 17 3.89 -19.76 -29.80
CA ALA A 17 4.20 -18.48 -30.42
C ALA A 17 4.80 -17.54 -29.37
N PRO A 18 5.88 -16.79 -29.69
CA PRO A 18 6.42 -15.83 -28.75
C PRO A 18 5.31 -14.88 -28.35
N GLY A 19 4.79 -15.07 -27.14
CA GLY A 19 3.74 -14.21 -26.58
C GLY A 19 4.22 -12.77 -26.68
N ALA A 20 3.35 -11.89 -27.14
CA ALA A 20 3.62 -10.46 -27.24
C ALA A 20 4.32 -10.02 -25.95
N ALA A 21 5.55 -9.54 -26.07
CA ALA A 21 6.37 -9.14 -24.94
C ALA A 21 5.58 -8.12 -24.14
N THR A 22 5.08 -8.52 -22.96
CA THR A 22 4.49 -7.57 -22.03
C THR A 22 5.55 -6.51 -21.78
N PRO A 23 5.23 -5.21 -21.98
CA PRO A 23 6.21 -4.16 -21.82
C PRO A 23 6.82 -4.30 -20.43
N ALA A 24 8.15 -4.43 -20.39
CA ALA A 24 8.89 -4.58 -19.15
C ALA A 24 8.55 -3.42 -18.23
N LEU A 25 8.31 -3.70 -16.94
CA LEU A 25 8.08 -2.66 -15.95
C LEU A 25 9.26 -1.68 -16.03
N SER A 26 9.00 -0.44 -16.41
CA SER A 26 10.09 0.53 -16.52
C SER A 26 10.72 0.77 -15.15
N ALA A 27 12.03 1.03 -15.11
CA ALA A 27 12.73 1.34 -13.86
C ALA A 27 12.04 2.50 -13.09
N GLY A 28 11.50 3.49 -13.81
CA GLY A 28 10.74 4.59 -13.24
C GLY A 28 9.44 4.14 -12.58
N MET A 29 8.74 3.15 -13.15
CA MET A 29 7.51 2.62 -12.56
C MET A 29 7.82 1.77 -11.31
N THR A 30 8.88 0.98 -11.34
CA THR A 30 9.34 0.23 -10.15
C THR A 30 9.72 1.17 -9.01
N LEU A 31 10.45 2.24 -9.30
CA LEU A 31 10.80 3.27 -8.32
C LEU A 31 9.55 3.98 -7.78
N PHE A 32 8.57 4.26 -8.64
CA PHE A 32 7.31 4.87 -8.22
C PHE A 32 6.53 3.95 -7.26
N PHE A 33 6.42 2.64 -7.54
CA PHE A 33 5.81 1.70 -6.61
C PHE A 33 6.57 1.61 -5.28
N ALA A 34 7.90 1.58 -5.32
CA ALA A 34 8.74 1.56 -4.13
C ALA A 34 8.55 2.83 -3.28
N ALA A 35 8.53 4.01 -3.92
CA ALA A 35 8.27 5.28 -3.25
C ALA A 35 6.85 5.34 -2.66
N THR A 36 5.84 4.88 -3.41
CA THR A 36 4.45 4.82 -2.95
C THR A 36 4.32 3.98 -1.69
N VAL A 37 4.85 2.75 -1.71
CA VAL A 37 4.81 1.86 -0.54
C VAL A 37 5.58 2.47 0.63
N GLY A 38 6.72 3.10 0.37
CA GLY A 38 7.52 3.79 1.37
C GLY A 38 6.75 4.93 2.04
N VAL A 39 6.05 5.78 1.28
CA VAL A 39 5.24 6.90 1.82
C VAL A 39 4.12 6.37 2.70
N ILE A 40 3.31 5.42 2.22
CA ILE A 40 2.18 4.87 2.99
C ILE A 40 2.65 4.22 4.29
N VAL A 41 3.81 3.57 4.29
CA VAL A 41 4.39 2.97 5.51
C VAL A 41 4.86 4.05 6.48
N VAL A 42 5.39 5.17 6.00
CA VAL A 42 5.72 6.31 6.88
C VAL A 42 4.50 6.75 7.67
N ASP A 43 3.33 6.87 7.03
CA ASP A 43 2.08 7.30 7.67
C ASP A 43 1.64 6.33 8.77
N LEU A 44 1.82 5.03 8.55
CA LEU A 44 1.44 3.98 9.49
C LEU A 44 2.28 4.02 10.79
N PHE A 45 3.56 4.40 10.70
CA PHE A 45 4.48 4.38 11.85
C PHE A 45 4.73 5.77 12.47
N ALA A 46 4.33 6.85 11.82
CA ALA A 46 4.60 8.22 12.24
C ALA A 46 3.94 8.61 13.56
N ALA A 47 2.81 8.00 13.91
CA ALA A 47 2.10 8.28 15.15
C ALA A 47 2.92 7.93 16.42
N GLN A 48 3.87 7.00 16.32
CA GLN A 48 4.64 6.51 17.45
C GLN A 48 5.46 7.62 18.15
N PRO A 49 6.32 8.39 17.46
CA PRO A 49 7.06 9.48 18.09
C PRO A 49 6.17 10.69 18.45
N LEU A 50 4.98 10.80 17.87
CA LEU A 50 4.08 11.93 18.05
C LEU A 50 3.05 11.73 19.16
N THR A 51 3.05 10.56 19.83
CA THR A 51 2.06 10.20 20.86
C THR A 51 1.98 11.25 21.97
N GLY A 52 3.12 11.75 22.48
CA GLY A 52 3.19 12.76 23.53
C GLY A 52 2.52 14.08 23.13
N PRO A 53 3.01 14.76 22.08
CA PRO A 53 2.43 16.02 21.59
C PRO A 53 0.94 15.92 21.24
N ILE A 54 0.53 14.83 20.57
CA ILE A 54 -0.87 14.61 20.18
C ILE A 54 -1.74 14.44 21.42
N SER A 55 -1.35 13.58 22.36
CA SER A 55 -2.12 13.33 23.59
C SER A 55 -2.28 14.57 24.45
N ALA A 56 -1.22 15.37 24.57
CA ALA A 56 -1.25 16.61 25.33
C ALA A 56 -2.22 17.63 24.71
N GLU A 57 -2.12 17.85 23.39
CA GLU A 57 -2.94 18.85 22.70
C GLU A 57 -4.41 18.45 22.59
N LEU A 58 -4.69 17.17 22.33
CA LEU A 58 -6.06 16.63 22.27
C LEU A 58 -6.65 16.29 23.65
N ARG A 59 -5.89 16.55 24.73
CA ARG A 59 -6.27 16.28 26.13
C ARG A 59 -6.77 14.85 26.33
N LEU A 60 -6.05 13.89 25.73
CA LEU A 60 -6.41 12.48 25.90
C LEU A 60 -6.11 12.03 27.33
N PRO A 61 -7.00 11.25 27.98
CA PRO A 61 -6.71 10.62 29.25
C PRO A 61 -5.44 9.78 29.18
N PRO A 62 -4.62 9.73 30.24
CA PRO A 62 -3.36 8.98 30.22
C PRO A 62 -3.49 7.52 29.78
N GLY A 63 -4.60 6.86 30.14
CA GLY A 63 -4.91 5.48 29.74
C GLY A 63 -5.19 5.32 28.23
N LEU A 64 -5.50 6.39 27.52
CA LEU A 64 -5.81 6.38 26.09
C LEU A 64 -4.65 6.88 25.22
N ALA A 65 -3.60 7.43 25.81
CA ALA A 65 -2.45 7.96 25.05
C ALA A 65 -1.80 6.90 24.14
N GLY A 66 -1.71 5.65 24.60
CA GLY A 66 -1.16 4.54 23.82
C GLY A 66 -1.96 4.21 22.55
N LEU A 67 -3.27 4.54 22.54
CA LEU A 67 -4.12 4.31 21.38
C LEU A 67 -3.68 5.12 20.15
N VAL A 68 -3.03 6.27 20.35
CA VAL A 68 -2.48 7.10 19.26
C VAL A 68 -1.55 6.28 18.37
N ALA A 69 -0.68 5.46 18.95
CA ALA A 69 0.24 4.62 18.20
C ALA A 69 -0.36 3.24 17.85
N MET A 70 -1.29 2.73 18.65
CA MET A 70 -1.83 1.38 18.51
C MET A 70 -2.94 1.30 17.45
N LEU A 71 -3.83 2.29 17.38
CA LEU A 71 -5.00 2.25 16.49
C LEU A 71 -4.64 2.21 15.00
N PRO A 72 -3.65 2.94 14.48
CA PRO A 72 -3.21 2.76 13.09
C PRO A 72 -2.79 1.31 12.79
N GLN A 73 -2.09 0.64 13.71
CA GLN A 73 -1.64 -0.74 13.54
C GLN A 73 -2.81 -1.73 13.58
N LEU A 74 -3.77 -1.54 14.50
CA LEU A 74 -4.99 -2.35 14.55
C LEU A 74 -5.85 -2.12 13.31
N GLY A 75 -5.93 -0.88 12.85
CA GLY A 75 -6.58 -0.55 11.58
C GLY A 75 -5.95 -1.31 10.42
N TYR A 76 -4.62 -1.27 10.32
CA TYR A 76 -3.89 -2.01 9.29
C TYR A 76 -4.20 -3.51 9.33
N ALA A 77 -4.17 -4.12 10.51
CA ALA A 77 -4.54 -5.53 10.68
C ALA A 77 -5.98 -5.80 10.23
N ALA A 78 -6.93 -4.94 10.59
CA ALA A 78 -8.31 -5.03 10.11
C ALA A 78 -8.41 -4.89 8.59
N GLY A 79 -7.66 -3.96 8.00
CA GLY A 79 -7.59 -3.76 6.54
C GLY A 79 -7.06 -4.97 5.80
N LEU A 80 -6.06 -5.67 6.35
CA LEU A 80 -5.53 -6.91 5.77
C LEU A 80 -6.62 -7.99 5.64
N VAL A 81 -7.50 -8.09 6.63
CA VAL A 81 -8.56 -9.11 6.64
C VAL A 81 -9.74 -8.70 5.78
N LEU A 82 -10.11 -7.42 5.79
CA LEU A 82 -11.34 -6.93 5.18
C LEU A 82 -11.15 -6.37 3.77
N LEU A 83 -10.05 -5.63 3.52
CA LEU A 83 -9.85 -4.91 2.26
C LEU A 83 -9.00 -5.69 1.25
N VAL A 84 -7.98 -6.43 1.71
CA VAL A 84 -7.10 -7.15 0.78
C VAL A 84 -7.86 -8.22 -0.03
N PRO A 85 -8.79 -9.02 0.52
CA PRO A 85 -9.56 -9.97 -0.27
C PRO A 85 -10.46 -9.34 -1.34
N LEU A 86 -10.82 -8.05 -1.19
CA LEU A 86 -11.62 -7.34 -2.19
C LEU A 86 -10.91 -7.21 -3.56
N VAL A 87 -9.59 -7.28 -3.57
CA VAL A 87 -8.80 -7.23 -4.82
C VAL A 87 -9.08 -8.44 -5.71
N ASP A 88 -9.40 -9.58 -5.11
CA ASP A 88 -9.71 -10.82 -5.84
C ASP A 88 -11.14 -10.78 -6.41
N LEU A 89 -12.02 -9.95 -5.84
CA LEU A 89 -13.44 -9.85 -6.21
C LEU A 89 -13.73 -8.67 -7.14
N LEU A 90 -12.94 -7.61 -7.05
CA LEU A 90 -13.19 -6.34 -7.72
C LEU A 90 -12.05 -5.97 -8.68
N GLU A 91 -12.26 -4.94 -9.51
CA GLU A 91 -11.23 -4.39 -10.38
C GLU A 91 -10.08 -3.79 -9.55
N ASN A 92 -8.89 -4.39 -9.65
CA ASN A 92 -7.69 -4.03 -8.88
C ASN A 92 -7.39 -2.52 -8.86
N ARG A 93 -7.48 -1.85 -10.00
CA ARG A 93 -7.24 -0.41 -10.10
C ARG A 93 -8.20 0.38 -9.24
N ARG A 94 -9.50 0.07 -9.30
CA ARG A 94 -10.52 0.77 -8.51
C ARG A 94 -10.29 0.57 -7.02
N VAL A 95 -10.06 -0.66 -6.59
CA VAL A 95 -9.82 -0.96 -5.18
C VAL A 95 -8.60 -0.20 -4.67
N ILE A 96 -7.46 -0.26 -5.37
CA ILE A 96 -6.22 0.42 -4.96
C ILE A 96 -6.43 1.94 -4.89
N VAL A 97 -6.98 2.55 -5.94
CA VAL A 97 -7.16 4.02 -6.01
C VAL A 97 -8.17 4.50 -4.97
N THR A 98 -9.30 3.81 -4.80
CA THR A 98 -10.32 4.21 -3.81
C THR A 98 -9.80 4.01 -2.38
N THR A 99 -9.10 2.92 -2.10
CA THR A 99 -8.52 2.69 -0.77
C THR A 99 -7.48 3.77 -0.43
N LEU A 100 -6.63 4.14 -1.37
CA LEU A 100 -5.63 5.19 -1.16
C LEU A 100 -6.27 6.59 -1.05
N ALA A 101 -7.33 6.87 -1.82
CA ALA A 101 -8.08 8.11 -1.66
C ALA A 101 -8.77 8.21 -0.29
N VAL A 102 -9.30 7.08 0.22
CA VAL A 102 -9.83 6.99 1.58
C VAL A 102 -8.72 7.21 2.60
N CYS A 103 -7.52 6.63 2.41
CA CYS A 103 -6.36 6.86 3.27
C CYS A 103 -6.03 8.35 3.35
N ALA A 104 -5.89 9.02 2.22
CA ALA A 104 -5.64 10.47 2.15
C ALA A 104 -6.72 11.29 2.88
N ALA A 105 -8.00 10.96 2.67
CA ALA A 105 -9.10 11.65 3.35
C ALA A 105 -9.06 11.42 4.87
N MET A 106 -8.78 10.20 5.31
CA MET A 106 -8.68 9.87 6.73
C MET A 106 -7.45 10.49 7.39
N LEU A 107 -6.34 10.68 6.67
CA LEU A 107 -5.17 11.42 7.15
C LEU A 107 -5.40 12.94 7.20
N ALA A 108 -6.27 13.49 6.35
CA ALA A 108 -6.63 14.92 6.41
C ALA A 108 -7.43 15.26 7.68
N LEU A 109 -8.24 14.36 8.19
CA LEU A 109 -9.03 14.60 9.41
C LEU A 109 -8.17 14.89 10.66
N PRO A 110 -7.13 14.12 10.99
CA PRO A 110 -6.16 14.45 12.03
C PRO A 110 -5.55 15.84 11.91
N ALA A 111 -5.24 16.30 10.69
CA ALA A 111 -4.67 17.63 10.48
C ALA A 111 -5.62 18.76 10.90
N LEU A 112 -6.93 18.53 10.83
CA LEU A 112 -7.96 19.55 11.03
C LEU A 112 -8.69 19.43 12.37
N THR A 113 -8.78 18.22 12.94
CA THR A 113 -9.60 17.96 14.12
C THR A 113 -8.99 18.50 15.41
N ARG A 114 -9.87 18.84 16.34
CA ARG A 114 -9.53 19.12 17.75
C ARG A 114 -10.10 18.08 18.70
N SER A 115 -10.80 17.08 18.18
CA SER A 115 -11.43 16.00 18.96
C SER A 115 -10.51 14.78 18.99
N GLY A 116 -10.16 14.30 20.18
CA GLY A 116 -9.37 13.08 20.35
C GLY A 116 -10.07 11.84 19.78
N THR A 117 -11.39 11.74 19.94
CA THR A 117 -12.17 10.62 19.38
C THR A 117 -12.13 10.60 17.87
N VAL A 118 -12.33 11.76 17.21
CA VAL A 118 -12.25 11.86 15.75
C VAL A 118 -10.84 11.51 15.26
N PHE A 119 -9.81 11.97 15.96
CA PHE A 119 -8.42 11.64 15.67
C PHE A 119 -8.21 10.11 15.69
N LEU A 120 -8.61 9.46 16.79
CA LEU A 120 -8.42 8.02 16.97
C LEU A 120 -9.17 7.18 15.93
N LEU A 121 -10.41 7.53 15.61
CA LEU A 121 -11.19 6.85 14.58
C LEU A 121 -10.61 7.07 13.17
N ALA A 122 -10.20 8.30 12.87
CA ALA A 122 -9.60 8.62 11.58
C ALA A 122 -8.28 7.90 11.36
N THR A 123 -7.40 7.83 12.39
CA THR A 123 -6.13 7.12 12.28
C THR A 123 -6.31 5.60 12.20
N PHE A 124 -7.32 5.03 12.87
CA PHE A 124 -7.70 3.63 12.68
C PHE A 124 -8.14 3.37 11.23
N ALA A 125 -9.01 4.21 10.67
CA ALA A 125 -9.49 4.07 9.30
C ALA A 125 -8.36 4.30 8.27
N ALA A 126 -7.46 5.26 8.51
CA ALA A 126 -6.26 5.47 7.70
C ALA A 126 -5.36 4.23 7.73
N GLY A 127 -5.14 3.66 8.92
CA GLY A 127 -4.40 2.41 9.07
C GLY A 127 -5.02 1.26 8.28
N ALA A 128 -6.35 1.09 8.33
CA ALA A 128 -7.04 0.08 7.55
C ALA A 128 -6.82 0.29 6.03
N ALA A 129 -6.93 1.53 5.57
CA ALA A 129 -6.68 1.88 4.18
C ALA A 129 -5.20 1.70 3.77
N SER A 130 -4.24 1.85 4.69
CA SER A 130 -2.81 1.59 4.43
C SER A 130 -2.53 0.13 4.05
N SER A 131 -3.47 -0.81 4.26
CA SER A 131 -3.38 -2.19 3.75
C SER A 131 -3.27 -2.27 2.23
N VAL A 132 -3.52 -1.19 1.50
CA VAL A 132 -3.26 -1.05 0.06
C VAL A 132 -1.81 -1.40 -0.31
N ILE A 133 -0.85 -1.28 0.59
CA ILE A 133 0.53 -1.73 0.43
C ILE A 133 0.58 -3.18 -0.05
N GLN A 134 -0.24 -4.06 0.55
CA GLN A 134 -0.27 -5.49 0.22
C GLN A 134 -0.93 -5.77 -1.13
N MET A 135 -1.66 -4.83 -1.67
CA MET A 135 -2.23 -4.90 -3.02
C MET A 135 -1.23 -4.42 -4.07
N LEU A 136 -0.38 -3.43 -3.72
CA LEU A 136 0.61 -2.84 -4.64
C LEU A 136 1.77 -3.78 -4.94
N VAL A 137 2.21 -4.59 -3.97
CA VAL A 137 3.34 -5.52 -4.14
C VAL A 137 3.06 -6.58 -5.21
N PRO A 138 1.97 -7.38 -5.14
CA PRO A 138 1.66 -8.34 -6.19
C PRO A 138 1.31 -7.66 -7.52
N MET A 139 0.76 -6.44 -7.49
CA MET A 139 0.52 -5.65 -8.70
C MET A 139 1.82 -5.33 -9.42
N ALA A 140 2.84 -4.85 -8.72
CA ALA A 140 4.17 -4.60 -9.27
C ALA A 140 4.79 -5.88 -9.84
N ALA A 141 4.68 -7.00 -9.13
CA ALA A 141 5.15 -8.31 -9.59
C ALA A 141 4.45 -8.75 -10.88
N SER A 142 3.14 -8.55 -10.99
CA SER A 142 2.35 -8.95 -12.17
C SER A 142 2.63 -8.11 -13.42
N MET A 143 3.19 -6.92 -13.25
CA MET A 143 3.59 -6.02 -14.34
C MET A 143 5.02 -6.29 -14.82
N ALA A 144 5.82 -7.08 -14.09
CA ALA A 144 7.18 -7.44 -14.46
C ALA A 144 7.22 -8.74 -15.27
N PRO A 145 8.16 -8.89 -16.24
CA PRO A 145 8.45 -10.16 -16.90
C PRO A 145 8.79 -11.24 -15.88
N ASP A 146 8.46 -12.51 -16.17
CA ASP A 146 8.65 -13.63 -15.24
C ASP A 146 10.08 -13.71 -14.66
N ALA A 147 11.08 -13.51 -15.51
CA ALA A 147 12.50 -13.50 -15.11
C ALA A 147 12.88 -12.33 -14.17
N GLN A 148 12.06 -11.28 -14.09
CA GLN A 148 12.34 -10.07 -13.30
C GLN A 148 11.39 -9.86 -12.14
N ARG A 149 10.39 -10.72 -11.94
CA ARG A 149 9.39 -10.58 -10.86
C ARG A 149 10.02 -10.46 -9.48
N GLY A 150 10.99 -11.34 -9.17
CA GLY A 150 11.68 -11.28 -7.88
C GLY A 150 12.41 -9.96 -7.66
N ARG A 151 13.04 -9.41 -8.71
CA ARG A 151 13.71 -8.10 -8.63
C ARG A 151 12.72 -6.95 -8.44
N ALA A 152 11.57 -6.99 -9.11
CA ALA A 152 10.53 -5.98 -8.95
C ALA A 152 9.98 -5.97 -7.51
N VAL A 153 9.66 -7.15 -6.95
CA VAL A 153 9.24 -7.29 -5.56
C VAL A 153 10.32 -6.80 -4.59
N GLY A 154 11.58 -7.21 -4.79
CA GLY A 154 12.71 -6.79 -3.97
C GLY A 154 12.87 -5.26 -3.93
N ASN A 155 12.75 -4.60 -5.08
CA ASN A 155 12.84 -3.14 -5.15
C ASN A 155 11.69 -2.45 -4.41
N VAL A 156 10.45 -2.96 -4.53
CA VAL A 156 9.30 -2.41 -3.80
C VAL A 156 9.46 -2.63 -2.30
N MET A 157 9.91 -3.80 -1.87
CA MET A 157 10.21 -4.10 -0.47
C MET A 157 11.34 -3.25 0.09
N SER A 158 12.33 -2.88 -0.71
CA SER A 158 13.37 -1.92 -0.29
C SER A 158 12.77 -0.55 0.01
N GLY A 159 11.79 -0.09 -0.79
CA GLY A 159 11.04 1.13 -0.52
C GLY A 159 10.28 1.06 0.79
N LEU A 160 9.62 -0.09 1.08
CA LEU A 160 8.94 -0.35 2.33
C LEU A 160 9.90 -0.25 3.53
N MET A 161 11.05 -0.93 3.46
CA MET A 161 12.05 -0.92 4.54
C MET A 161 12.61 0.49 4.78
N LEU A 162 12.88 1.23 3.71
CA LEU A 162 13.31 2.62 3.80
C LEU A 162 12.23 3.51 4.43
N GLY A 163 10.96 3.31 4.07
CA GLY A 163 9.83 4.00 4.67
C GLY A 163 9.74 3.75 6.18
N ILE A 164 9.87 2.49 6.63
CA ILE A 164 9.90 2.17 8.07
C ILE A 164 11.05 2.88 8.78
N LEU A 165 12.24 2.83 8.19
CA LEU A 165 13.44 3.47 8.75
C LEU A 165 13.28 4.98 8.89
N LEU A 166 12.71 5.63 7.87
CA LEU A 166 12.55 7.09 7.81
C LEU A 166 11.30 7.60 8.55
N SER A 167 10.33 6.75 8.86
CA SER A 167 9.03 7.16 9.42
C SER A 167 9.18 8.00 10.69
N ARG A 168 9.98 7.54 11.65
CA ARG A 168 10.16 8.22 12.93
C ARG A 168 10.94 9.53 12.80
N PRO A 169 12.12 9.58 12.15
CA PRO A 169 12.86 10.83 12.00
C PRO A 169 12.10 11.88 11.18
N LEU A 170 11.40 11.48 10.10
CA LEU A 170 10.60 12.42 9.30
C LEU A 170 9.43 12.98 10.11
N ALA A 171 8.69 12.13 10.82
CA ALA A 171 7.58 12.58 11.66
C ALA A 171 8.06 13.52 12.76
N SER A 172 9.16 13.20 13.43
CA SER A 172 9.73 14.05 14.49
C SER A 172 10.25 15.37 13.95
N LEU A 173 10.92 15.37 12.81
CA LEU A 173 11.47 16.58 12.17
C LEU A 173 10.34 17.53 11.75
N ILE A 174 9.33 17.03 11.04
CA ILE A 174 8.21 17.84 10.57
C ILE A 174 7.41 18.36 11.77
N ALA A 175 7.13 17.50 12.73
CA ALA A 175 6.37 17.91 13.90
C ALA A 175 7.12 18.90 14.80
N GLY A 176 8.44 18.78 14.92
CA GLY A 176 9.27 19.74 15.65
C GLY A 176 9.34 21.11 15.01
N SER A 177 9.26 21.19 13.67
CA SER A 177 9.34 22.45 12.92
C SER A 177 7.98 23.11 12.68
N PHE A 178 6.94 22.31 12.38
CA PHE A 178 5.64 22.80 11.90
C PHE A 178 4.44 22.27 12.70
N GLY A 179 4.71 21.47 13.74
CA GLY A 179 3.68 20.80 14.51
C GLY A 179 3.20 19.48 13.89
N TRP A 180 2.65 18.60 14.72
CA TRP A 180 2.21 17.26 14.31
C TRP A 180 1.08 17.28 13.28
N ARG A 181 0.23 18.30 13.27
CA ARG A 181 -0.83 18.48 12.27
C ARG A 181 -0.28 18.67 10.87
N ALA A 182 0.83 19.39 10.73
CA ALA A 182 1.49 19.58 9.44
C ALA A 182 1.95 18.24 8.85
N PHE A 183 2.46 17.32 9.69
CA PHE A 183 2.79 15.98 9.23
C PHE A 183 1.59 15.29 8.59
N TYR A 184 0.45 15.23 9.27
CA TYR A 184 -0.77 14.59 8.73
C TYR A 184 -1.31 15.28 7.47
N GLY A 185 -1.20 16.61 7.39
CA GLY A 185 -1.58 17.36 6.19
C GLY A 185 -0.68 17.04 4.99
N ILE A 186 0.64 16.97 5.20
CA ILE A 186 1.61 16.59 4.16
C ILE A 186 1.38 15.15 3.72
N ALA A 187 1.18 14.22 4.65
CA ALA A 187 0.87 12.83 4.39
C ALA A 187 -0.40 12.68 3.54
N ALA A 188 -1.48 13.34 3.93
CA ALA A 188 -2.73 13.36 3.18
C ALA A 188 -2.55 13.88 1.75
N ALA A 189 -1.79 14.97 1.57
CA ALA A 189 -1.50 15.53 0.25
C ALA A 189 -0.65 14.59 -0.61
N ALA A 190 0.34 13.92 -0.01
CA ALA A 190 1.18 12.95 -0.70
C ALA A 190 0.36 11.74 -1.17
N ASP A 191 -0.46 11.16 -0.30
CA ASP A 191 -1.33 10.03 -0.64
C ASP A 191 -2.36 10.40 -1.71
N ALA A 192 -2.95 11.60 -1.64
CA ALA A 192 -3.86 12.10 -2.67
C ALA A 192 -3.17 12.25 -4.03
N ALA A 193 -1.95 12.79 -4.05
CA ALA A 193 -1.15 12.90 -5.27
C ALA A 193 -0.81 11.53 -5.85
N ILE A 194 -0.40 10.58 -5.01
CA ILE A 194 -0.11 9.20 -5.40
C ILE A 194 -1.38 8.53 -5.95
N ALA A 195 -2.53 8.68 -5.28
CA ALA A 195 -3.80 8.16 -5.76
C ALA A 195 -4.16 8.69 -7.16
N ALA A 196 -3.97 9.99 -7.40
CA ALA A 196 -4.19 10.61 -8.70
C ALA A 196 -3.25 10.04 -9.78
N VAL A 197 -1.97 9.88 -9.47
CA VAL A 197 -0.99 9.29 -10.42
C VAL A 197 -1.34 7.84 -10.72
N LEU A 198 -1.69 7.04 -9.70
CA LEU A 198 -2.11 5.65 -9.87
C LEU A 198 -3.39 5.55 -10.70
N ALA A 199 -4.35 6.46 -10.48
CA ALA A 199 -5.57 6.53 -11.28
C ALA A 199 -5.30 6.77 -12.77
N LEU A 200 -4.23 7.48 -13.11
CA LEU A 200 -3.85 7.78 -14.50
C LEU A 200 -2.94 6.70 -15.11
N ARG A 201 -2.11 6.03 -14.30
CA ARG A 201 -1.05 5.14 -14.78
C ARG A 201 -1.36 3.65 -14.68
N LEU A 202 -2.24 3.23 -13.77
CA LEU A 202 -2.58 1.82 -13.61
C LEU A 202 -3.51 1.33 -14.72
N PRO A 203 -3.18 0.20 -15.39
CA PRO A 203 -4.09 -0.45 -16.30
C PRO A 203 -5.26 -1.08 -15.53
N ALA A 204 -6.47 -0.92 -16.05
CA ALA A 204 -7.64 -1.61 -15.51
C ALA A 204 -7.52 -3.12 -15.80
N ARG A 205 -7.36 -3.92 -14.77
CA ARG A 205 -7.38 -5.39 -14.84
C ARG A 205 -8.58 -5.89 -14.06
N ARG A 206 -9.47 -6.59 -14.75
CA ARG A 206 -10.58 -7.31 -14.11
C ARG A 206 -10.09 -8.70 -13.69
N PRO A 207 -10.55 -9.23 -12.55
CA PRO A 207 -10.31 -10.63 -12.19
C PRO A 207 -10.81 -11.52 -13.34
N HIS A 208 -10.04 -12.54 -13.68
CA HIS A 208 -10.57 -13.60 -14.57
C HIS A 208 -11.57 -14.37 -13.73
N ALA A 209 -12.87 -14.24 -14.06
CA ALA A 209 -13.89 -15.15 -13.56
C ALA A 209 -13.53 -16.54 -14.10
N THR A 210 -13.07 -17.43 -13.20
CA THR A 210 -13.00 -18.87 -13.44
C THR A 210 -14.34 -19.48 -13.15
#